data_517a414051b783616467fbca6a6226b1
#
_entry.id   517a414051b783616467fbca6a6226b1
#
_cell.length_a   1.000
_cell.length_b   1.000
_cell.length_c   1.000
_cell.angle_alpha   90.00
_cell.angle_beta   90.00
_cell.angle_gamma   90.00
#
_symmetry.space_group_name_H-M   'P 1'
#
loop_
_entity.id
_entity.type
_entity.pdbx_description
1 polymer ?
#
loop_
_entity_poly.entity_id
_entity_poly.type
_entity_poly.pdbx_seq_one_letter_code
_entity_poly.pdbx_strand_id
1 'polypeptide(L)'
;MLKILVNMGLISDYIKEIFMARNVLARHPVVRPEPKSIKHLVQMAVDEVGDQISHKYRGKDGVVEVTFREFQKDIYHLGTALVDMGLESGHIACAGENSYNWITVFVTALQSKGVFCPIDKDLPDDDLVNIINHGDDDIIFCDKKREEAFKRIRDRISRVKYFICFDREEDENEFLSFGKLIAKGKELYEGGDTRFAEIENEDKQKLKMLIYTSGTTGLAKGVMLSEHNILSLVHWGIQLTTLRDVALSVLPYHHCYESITGLLVAIHLKITLCINDSLKRVVKNMALYKPSYMYVVPALLEVVYRRMIASIEEKGKTKKVQTGIKLSRFLRAIGIDKRREIFAELHAAFGGRLVKIICGGAPLRAEIVKFFDDIGIIVTNGYGITECSPLVAVNSEFDNDPKTVGYPMGCIDVRIAEPNEDGEGEICVKGDIVMLGYYKNEQATKDVFTDDGYFCTGDYGKLTKKGQIMITGRKKNIIILGNGKNIYPEELEEYIGNIPYVLENIVYADRNEDGREENLAVQCVLDPEYLKSGDINELQAKLKHDVFVALEKLPTYKQVNNVIIRETPFVKTTTNKIRRAKDGSPM
;
A
#
# COMPACT_ATOMS: atom_id res chain seq x y z
N MET A 1 6.27 36.73 -18.74
CA MET A 1 6.41 37.63 -17.59
C MET A 1 7.56 37.21 -16.67
N LEU A 2 7.61 35.97 -16.17
CA LEU A 2 8.69 35.53 -15.26
C LEU A 2 10.10 35.58 -15.88
N LYS A 3 10.29 35.13 -17.14
CA LYS A 3 11.55 35.26 -17.89
C LYS A 3 12.04 36.71 -18.06
N ILE A 4 11.09 37.64 -18.14
CA ILE A 4 11.40 39.07 -18.27
C ILE A 4 11.90 39.64 -16.93
N LEU A 5 11.23 39.24 -15.82
CA LEU A 5 11.62 39.67 -14.47
C LEU A 5 12.98 39.07 -14.01
N VAL A 6 13.30 37.85 -14.44
CA VAL A 6 14.60 37.22 -14.23
C VAL A 6 15.71 37.96 -14.99
N ASN A 7 15.47 38.33 -16.26
CA ASN A 7 16.42 39.05 -17.08
C ASN A 7 16.64 40.53 -16.65
N MET A 8 15.71 41.06 -15.85
CA MET A 8 15.81 42.42 -15.29
C MET A 8 16.47 42.45 -13.89
N GLY A 9 16.96 41.31 -13.39
CA GLY A 9 17.65 41.24 -12.08
C GLY A 9 16.72 41.50 -10.87
N LEU A 10 15.40 41.52 -11.09
CA LEU A 10 14.38 41.83 -10.05
C LEU A 10 13.97 40.61 -9.23
N ILE A 11 14.45 39.43 -9.55
CA ILE A 11 14.18 38.18 -8.82
C ILE A 11 15.51 37.64 -8.29
N SER A 12 15.60 37.49 -6.97
CA SER A 12 16.80 36.98 -6.30
C SER A 12 17.15 35.56 -6.75
N ASP A 13 18.42 35.21 -6.70
CA ASP A 13 18.92 33.86 -7.03
C ASP A 13 18.22 32.78 -6.19
N TYR A 14 17.75 33.10 -4.98
CA TYR A 14 16.93 32.24 -4.14
C TYR A 14 15.59 31.86 -4.78
N ILE A 15 14.93 32.77 -5.50
CA ILE A 15 13.67 32.48 -6.23
C ILE A 15 13.99 31.70 -7.51
N LYS A 16 15.14 31.92 -8.15
CA LYS A 16 15.63 31.07 -9.26
C LYS A 16 15.87 29.63 -8.77
N GLU A 17 16.51 29.46 -7.59
CA GLU A 17 16.74 28.14 -7.00
C GLU A 17 15.42 27.42 -6.65
N ILE A 18 14.44 28.13 -6.08
CA ILE A 18 13.11 27.55 -5.82
C ILE A 18 12.38 27.17 -7.12
N PHE A 19 12.51 27.96 -8.17
CA PHE A 19 11.87 27.69 -9.48
C PHE A 19 12.61 26.60 -10.26
N MET A 20 13.93 26.55 -10.17
CA MET A 20 14.75 25.45 -10.71
C MET A 20 14.54 24.18 -9.86
N ALA A 21 14.47 24.28 -8.53
CA ALA A 21 14.18 23.15 -7.66
C ALA A 21 12.82 22.51 -7.96
N ARG A 22 11.78 23.30 -8.29
CA ARG A 22 10.48 22.77 -8.74
C ARG A 22 10.56 21.93 -10.02
N ASN A 23 11.47 22.28 -10.93
CA ASN A 23 11.69 21.52 -12.18
C ASN A 23 12.79 20.45 -12.06
N VAL A 24 13.66 20.57 -11.07
CA VAL A 24 14.86 19.74 -10.90
C VAL A 24 14.60 18.57 -9.95
N LEU A 25 13.84 18.77 -8.87
CA LEU A 25 13.54 17.69 -7.91
C LEU A 25 12.64 16.58 -8.48
N ALA A 26 11.78 16.90 -9.45
CA ALA A 26 11.08 15.87 -10.24
C ALA A 26 12.01 15.11 -11.21
N ARG A 27 13.25 15.57 -11.39
CA ARG A 27 14.24 15.03 -12.32
C ARG A 27 15.55 14.59 -11.66
N HIS A 28 15.78 14.91 -10.39
CA HIS A 28 16.98 14.47 -9.66
C HIS A 28 16.56 13.58 -8.50
N PRO A 29 16.87 12.29 -8.61
CA PRO A 29 16.65 11.35 -7.51
C PRO A 29 17.43 11.81 -6.27
N VAL A 30 16.87 11.57 -5.08
CA VAL A 30 17.65 11.67 -3.84
C VAL A 30 18.73 10.61 -3.93
N VAL A 31 19.96 11.02 -4.25
CA VAL A 31 21.10 10.11 -4.36
C VAL A 31 21.45 9.64 -2.95
N ARG A 32 21.11 8.41 -2.63
CA ARG A 32 21.60 7.68 -1.46
C ARG A 32 22.39 6.47 -1.92
N PRO A 33 23.41 6.03 -1.16
CA PRO A 33 24.11 4.79 -1.47
C PRO A 33 23.11 3.63 -1.54
N GLU A 34 23.21 2.84 -2.60
CA GLU A 34 22.39 1.63 -2.73
C GLU A 34 22.83 0.58 -1.71
N PRO A 35 21.89 0.01 -0.93
CA PRO A 35 22.22 -1.05 0.01
C PRO A 35 22.60 -2.34 -0.74
N LYS A 36 23.76 -2.92 -0.38
CA LYS A 36 24.27 -4.13 -1.02
C LYS A 36 23.50 -5.41 -0.63
N SER A 37 22.86 -5.42 0.53
CA SER A 37 22.05 -6.52 1.07
C SER A 37 21.09 -5.97 2.13
N ILE A 38 20.10 -6.75 2.56
CA ILE A 38 19.23 -6.37 3.69
C ILE A 38 20.06 -6.18 4.98
N LYS A 39 21.08 -7.00 5.18
CA LYS A 39 22.02 -6.83 6.30
C LYS A 39 22.78 -5.50 6.20
N HIS A 40 23.30 -5.17 5.02
CA HIS A 40 23.97 -3.89 4.78
C HIS A 40 23.03 -2.69 4.95
N LEU A 41 21.74 -2.82 4.56
CA LEU A 41 20.71 -1.79 4.77
C LEU A 41 20.58 -1.43 6.27
N VAL A 42 20.49 -2.44 7.15
CA VAL A 42 20.42 -2.24 8.60
C VAL A 42 21.75 -1.68 9.14
N GLN A 43 22.89 -2.21 8.68
CA GLN A 43 24.22 -1.75 9.10
C GLN A 43 24.45 -0.29 8.76
N MET A 44 24.09 0.17 7.55
CA MET A 44 24.18 1.58 7.16
C MET A 44 23.38 2.50 8.10
N ALA A 45 22.21 2.05 8.57
CA ALA A 45 21.42 2.83 9.52
C ALA A 45 22.09 2.89 10.90
N VAL A 46 22.67 1.78 11.37
CA VAL A 46 23.40 1.74 12.65
C VAL A 46 24.66 2.60 12.60
N ASP A 47 25.42 2.54 11.51
CA ASP A 47 26.67 3.29 11.37
C ASP A 47 26.43 4.82 11.35
N GLU A 48 25.34 5.27 10.71
CA GLU A 48 25.05 6.68 10.58
C GLU A 48 24.26 7.26 11.78
N VAL A 49 23.29 6.49 12.32
CA VAL A 49 22.33 6.99 13.32
C VAL A 49 22.00 5.95 14.40
N GLY A 50 22.93 5.08 14.76
CA GLY A 50 22.70 3.91 15.63
C GLY A 50 21.95 4.20 16.93
N ASP A 51 22.19 5.34 17.54
CA ASP A 51 21.56 5.72 18.82
C ASP A 51 20.27 6.54 18.66
N GLN A 52 19.84 6.83 17.41
CA GLN A 52 18.53 7.42 17.15
C GLN A 52 17.44 6.35 17.22
N ILE A 53 16.23 6.81 17.54
CA ILE A 53 15.04 5.93 17.65
C ILE A 53 14.64 5.44 16.25
N SER A 54 14.65 4.13 16.07
CA SER A 54 14.16 3.44 14.87
C SER A 54 12.66 3.14 14.95
N HIS A 55 12.20 2.65 16.12
CA HIS A 55 10.81 2.23 16.32
C HIS A 55 10.21 2.81 17.59
N LYS A 56 8.91 3.15 17.51
CA LYS A 56 8.09 3.48 18.68
C LYS A 56 6.79 2.68 18.63
N TYR A 57 6.44 2.11 19.77
CA TYR A 57 5.17 1.39 19.90
C TYR A 57 4.60 1.49 21.31
N ARG A 58 3.32 1.17 21.45
CA ARG A 58 2.65 1.18 22.75
C ARG A 58 2.96 -0.13 23.49
N GLY A 59 3.66 -0.03 24.60
CA GLY A 59 3.87 -1.10 25.56
C GLY A 59 2.81 -1.09 26.68
N LYS A 60 2.99 -1.97 27.69
CA LYS A 60 2.09 -2.06 28.86
C LYS A 60 2.13 -0.76 29.70
N ASP A 61 3.31 -0.20 29.90
CA ASP A 61 3.56 0.93 30.81
C ASP A 61 3.75 2.27 30.08
N GLY A 62 3.49 2.34 28.78
CA GLY A 62 3.66 3.55 27.99
C GLY A 62 4.22 3.31 26.60
N VAL A 63 4.86 4.34 26.03
CA VAL A 63 5.54 4.21 24.73
C VAL A 63 6.91 3.59 24.93
N VAL A 64 7.17 2.52 24.21
CA VAL A 64 8.49 1.90 24.11
C VAL A 64 9.21 2.52 22.91
N GLU A 65 10.46 2.88 23.10
CA GLU A 65 11.35 3.42 22.08
C GLU A 65 12.53 2.44 21.92
N VAL A 66 12.86 2.12 20.67
CA VAL A 66 13.96 1.23 20.30
C VAL A 66 14.89 1.96 19.34
N THR A 67 16.17 1.99 19.61
CA THR A 67 17.19 2.57 18.73
C THR A 67 17.52 1.66 17.54
N PHE A 68 18.17 2.18 16.50
CA PHE A 68 18.65 1.35 15.38
C PHE A 68 19.64 0.28 15.85
N ARG A 69 20.49 0.61 16.83
CA ARG A 69 21.47 -0.31 17.41
C ARG A 69 20.80 -1.43 18.21
N GLU A 70 19.79 -1.12 19.00
CA GLU A 70 19.00 -2.13 19.73
C GLU A 70 18.24 -3.02 18.75
N PHE A 71 17.62 -2.45 17.74
CA PHE A 71 16.93 -3.22 16.70
C PHE A 71 17.88 -4.21 15.98
N GLN A 72 19.10 -3.78 15.63
CA GLN A 72 20.10 -4.70 15.06
C GLN A 72 20.48 -5.83 16.03
N LYS A 73 20.63 -5.53 17.33
CA LYS A 73 20.89 -6.57 18.34
C LYS A 73 19.75 -7.57 18.42
N ASP A 74 18.50 -7.11 18.43
CA ASP A 74 17.33 -8.00 18.47
C ASP A 74 17.27 -8.93 17.25
N ILE A 75 17.62 -8.40 16.05
CA ILE A 75 17.77 -9.21 14.83
C ILE A 75 18.85 -10.28 15.02
N TYR A 76 20.01 -9.93 15.57
CA TYR A 76 21.10 -10.89 15.79
C TYR A 76 20.76 -11.92 16.86
N HIS A 77 20.10 -11.52 17.95
CA HIS A 77 19.63 -12.44 18.98
C HIS A 77 18.66 -13.47 18.40
N LEU A 78 17.63 -13.03 17.66
CA LEU A 78 16.69 -13.94 17.01
C LEU A 78 17.39 -14.83 15.98
N GLY A 79 18.24 -14.24 15.13
CA GLY A 79 18.94 -14.96 14.09
C GLY A 79 19.89 -16.03 14.65
N THR A 80 20.63 -15.73 15.72
CA THR A 80 21.52 -16.69 16.39
C THR A 80 20.72 -17.86 16.97
N ALA A 81 19.55 -17.59 17.56
CA ALA A 81 18.66 -18.66 18.03
C ALA A 81 18.16 -19.56 16.89
N LEU A 82 17.81 -18.98 15.73
CA LEU A 82 17.40 -19.76 14.56
C LEU A 82 18.54 -20.61 13.99
N VAL A 83 19.77 -20.11 13.99
CA VAL A 83 20.98 -20.87 13.63
C VAL A 83 21.20 -22.04 14.58
N ASP A 84 21.08 -21.82 15.90
CA ASP A 84 21.18 -22.86 16.91
C ASP A 84 20.12 -23.96 16.75
N MET A 85 18.94 -23.61 16.26
CA MET A 85 17.86 -24.55 15.92
C MET A 85 18.03 -25.23 14.55
N GLY A 86 19.01 -24.82 13.72
CA GLY A 86 19.21 -25.30 12.35
C GLY A 86 18.10 -24.84 11.39
N LEU A 87 17.53 -23.66 11.61
CA LEU A 87 16.38 -23.12 10.84
C LEU A 87 16.74 -21.88 10.00
N GLU A 88 18.01 -21.50 9.93
CA GLU A 88 18.48 -20.34 9.16
C GLU A 88 18.26 -20.43 7.65
N SER A 89 18.03 -21.64 7.13
CA SER A 89 17.72 -21.89 5.71
C SER A 89 16.27 -22.33 5.48
N GLY A 90 15.44 -22.38 6.53
CA GLY A 90 14.04 -22.78 6.43
C GLY A 90 13.13 -21.70 5.84
N HIS A 91 11.93 -22.11 5.45
CA HIS A 91 10.86 -21.17 5.17
C HIS A 91 10.23 -20.71 6.49
N ILE A 92 10.28 -19.41 6.72
CA ILE A 92 9.85 -18.75 7.96
C ILE A 92 8.56 -18.00 7.70
N ALA A 93 7.45 -18.52 8.22
CA ALA A 93 6.17 -17.84 8.13
C ALA A 93 5.93 -16.92 9.34
N CYS A 94 5.15 -15.85 9.14
CA CYS A 94 4.71 -14.98 10.22
C CYS A 94 3.25 -14.56 10.03
N ALA A 95 2.40 -14.85 11.04
CA ALA A 95 0.97 -14.56 11.05
C ALA A 95 0.58 -13.86 12.36
N GLY A 96 0.24 -12.58 12.31
CA GLY A 96 -0.11 -11.82 13.52
C GLY A 96 -0.42 -10.36 13.26
N GLU A 97 -0.80 -9.67 14.31
CA GLU A 97 -1.03 -8.22 14.28
C GLU A 97 0.30 -7.46 14.08
N ASN A 98 0.19 -6.24 13.55
CA ASN A 98 1.33 -5.36 13.41
C ASN A 98 2.02 -5.13 14.77
N SER A 99 3.29 -5.49 14.86
CA SER A 99 4.05 -5.38 16.11
C SER A 99 5.55 -5.24 15.84
N TYR A 100 6.29 -4.81 16.84
CA TYR A 100 7.75 -4.77 16.80
C TYR A 100 8.35 -6.18 16.61
N ASN A 101 7.77 -7.19 17.26
CA ASN A 101 8.19 -8.57 17.12
C ASN A 101 8.05 -9.07 15.68
N TRP A 102 6.93 -8.71 15.01
CA TRP A 102 6.72 -9.03 13.59
C TRP A 102 7.83 -8.43 12.72
N ILE A 103 8.18 -7.15 12.95
CA ILE A 103 9.26 -6.47 12.19
C ILE A 103 10.61 -7.15 12.43
N THR A 104 10.90 -7.52 13.68
CA THR A 104 12.13 -8.23 14.04
C THR A 104 12.22 -9.57 13.31
N VAL A 105 11.15 -10.37 13.31
CA VAL A 105 11.08 -11.64 12.57
C VAL A 105 11.29 -11.42 11.08
N PHE A 106 10.58 -10.44 10.49
CA PHE A 106 10.68 -10.11 9.08
C PHE A 106 12.11 -9.79 8.64
N VAL A 107 12.76 -8.85 9.33
CA VAL A 107 14.11 -8.41 8.95
C VAL A 107 15.16 -9.50 9.27
N THR A 108 14.96 -10.30 10.32
CA THR A 108 15.80 -11.46 10.61
C THR A 108 15.70 -12.53 9.51
N ALA A 109 14.48 -12.88 9.10
CA ALA A 109 14.25 -13.86 8.03
C ALA A 109 14.84 -13.39 6.68
N LEU A 110 14.74 -12.10 6.37
CA LEU A 110 15.37 -11.55 5.16
C LEU A 110 16.91 -11.56 5.21
N GLN A 111 17.52 -11.52 6.41
CA GLN A 111 18.97 -11.64 6.57
C GLN A 111 19.46 -13.09 6.67
N SER A 112 18.58 -14.06 6.91
CA SER A 112 18.89 -15.50 6.95
C SER A 112 19.14 -16.04 5.54
N LYS A 113 19.46 -17.33 5.42
CA LYS A 113 19.52 -18.07 4.13
C LYS A 113 18.15 -18.53 3.66
N GLY A 114 17.14 -18.46 4.51
CA GLY A 114 15.78 -18.94 4.26
C GLY A 114 14.90 -17.98 3.48
N VAL A 115 13.62 -18.31 3.40
CA VAL A 115 12.56 -17.56 2.72
C VAL A 115 11.55 -17.06 3.73
N PHE A 116 11.16 -15.79 3.63
CA PHE A 116 10.11 -15.23 4.46
C PHE A 116 8.73 -15.35 3.81
N CYS A 117 7.75 -15.87 4.55
CA CYS A 117 6.37 -16.09 4.11
C CYS A 117 5.41 -15.29 5.01
N PRO A 118 5.04 -14.05 4.68
CA PRO A 118 4.04 -13.31 5.44
C PRO A 118 2.65 -13.91 5.21
N ILE A 119 1.93 -14.20 6.28
CA ILE A 119 0.59 -14.78 6.24
C ILE A 119 -0.43 -13.75 6.74
N ASP A 120 -1.53 -13.59 5.98
CA ASP A 120 -2.66 -12.77 6.42
C ASP A 120 -3.29 -13.37 7.69
N LYS A 121 -3.33 -12.54 8.73
CA LYS A 121 -3.85 -12.92 10.03
C LYS A 121 -5.36 -13.23 10.05
N ASP A 122 -6.10 -12.82 9.04
CA ASP A 122 -7.55 -12.96 8.97
C ASP A 122 -8.01 -14.14 8.08
N LEU A 123 -7.07 -14.95 7.56
CA LEU A 123 -7.39 -16.12 6.74
C LEU A 123 -8.14 -17.20 7.53
N PRO A 124 -9.14 -17.87 6.90
CA PRO A 124 -9.77 -19.09 7.40
C PRO A 124 -8.78 -20.25 7.52
N ASP A 125 -9.12 -21.23 8.35
CA ASP A 125 -8.27 -22.41 8.63
C ASP A 125 -7.88 -23.17 7.35
N ASP A 126 -8.80 -23.38 6.39
CA ASP A 126 -8.49 -24.09 5.14
C ASP A 126 -7.51 -23.33 4.24
N ASP A 127 -7.63 -22.00 4.15
CA ASP A 127 -6.70 -21.16 3.40
C ASP A 127 -5.33 -21.14 4.07
N LEU A 128 -5.26 -21.10 5.42
CA LEU A 128 -4.02 -21.23 6.18
C LEU A 128 -3.30 -22.55 5.85
N VAL A 129 -4.01 -23.68 5.91
CA VAL A 129 -3.45 -25.00 5.57
C VAL A 129 -2.90 -25.03 4.14
N ASN A 130 -3.66 -24.49 3.19
CA ASN A 130 -3.24 -24.46 1.80
C ASN A 130 -1.96 -23.63 1.61
N ILE A 131 -1.88 -22.44 2.18
CA ILE A 131 -0.74 -21.53 2.04
C ILE A 131 0.50 -22.12 2.71
N ILE A 132 0.39 -22.62 3.95
CA ILE A 132 1.50 -23.17 4.73
C ILE A 132 2.10 -24.39 4.02
N ASN A 133 1.25 -25.33 3.58
CA ASN A 133 1.73 -26.53 2.88
C ASN A 133 2.31 -26.21 1.48
N HIS A 134 1.68 -25.29 0.74
CA HIS A 134 2.19 -24.88 -0.56
C HIS A 134 3.51 -24.11 -0.42
N GLY A 135 3.62 -23.26 0.64
CA GLY A 135 4.79 -22.43 0.93
C GLY A 135 5.99 -23.19 1.49
N ASP A 136 5.83 -24.51 1.80
CA ASP A 136 6.86 -25.34 2.43
C ASP A 136 7.38 -24.76 3.76
N ASP A 137 6.51 -24.12 4.55
CA ASP A 137 6.90 -23.46 5.79
C ASP A 137 7.42 -24.46 6.84
N ASP A 138 8.60 -24.19 7.40
CA ASP A 138 9.26 -25.01 8.41
C ASP A 138 8.99 -24.52 9.84
N ILE A 139 8.78 -23.20 9.99
CA ILE A 139 8.56 -22.55 11.29
C ILE A 139 7.56 -21.40 11.12
N ILE A 140 6.67 -21.23 12.09
CA ILE A 140 5.65 -20.17 12.07
C ILE A 140 5.79 -19.30 13.32
N PHE A 141 5.94 -17.99 13.12
CA PHE A 141 5.81 -16.98 14.17
C PHE A 141 4.37 -16.48 14.22
N CYS A 142 3.78 -16.36 15.42
CA CYS A 142 2.40 -15.95 15.56
C CYS A 142 2.11 -15.19 16.85
N ASP A 143 0.98 -14.46 16.85
CA ASP A 143 0.40 -13.93 18.07
C ASP A 143 -0.53 -14.96 18.76
N LYS A 144 -0.97 -14.64 19.97
CA LYS A 144 -1.84 -15.53 20.77
C LYS A 144 -3.14 -15.91 20.06
N LYS A 145 -3.71 -14.99 19.29
CA LYS A 145 -4.97 -15.24 18.56
C LYS A 145 -4.77 -16.29 17.47
N ARG A 146 -3.64 -16.29 16.78
CA ARG A 146 -3.31 -17.23 15.73
C ARG A 146 -2.81 -18.57 16.28
N GLU A 147 -2.18 -18.60 17.45
CA GLU A 147 -1.77 -19.83 18.12
C GLU A 147 -2.93 -20.83 18.21
N GLU A 148 -4.11 -20.38 18.63
CA GLU A 148 -5.29 -21.24 18.72
C GLU A 148 -5.78 -21.78 17.35
N ALA A 149 -5.63 -21.01 16.29
CA ALA A 149 -5.91 -21.48 14.93
C ALA A 149 -4.91 -22.57 14.51
N PHE A 150 -3.63 -22.36 14.76
CA PHE A 150 -2.59 -23.35 14.44
C PHE A 150 -2.72 -24.66 15.24
N LYS A 151 -3.14 -24.60 16.50
CA LYS A 151 -3.47 -25.80 17.29
C LYS A 151 -4.59 -26.61 16.64
N ARG A 152 -5.66 -25.96 16.15
CA ARG A 152 -6.78 -26.65 15.48
C ARG A 152 -6.39 -27.34 14.18
N ILE A 153 -5.45 -26.76 13.40
CA ILE A 153 -5.05 -27.28 12.09
C ILE A 153 -3.74 -28.08 12.14
N ARG A 154 -3.19 -28.31 13.33
CA ARG A 154 -1.84 -28.87 13.52
C ARG A 154 -1.59 -30.15 12.71
N ASP A 155 -2.52 -31.07 12.73
CA ASP A 155 -2.41 -32.37 12.03
C ASP A 155 -2.39 -32.21 10.50
N ARG A 156 -2.83 -31.07 9.99
CA ARG A 156 -2.92 -30.77 8.55
C ARG A 156 -1.69 -30.05 7.99
N ILE A 157 -0.78 -29.59 8.86
CA ILE A 157 0.45 -28.84 8.54
C ILE A 157 1.68 -29.50 9.15
N SER A 158 1.86 -30.80 8.91
CA SER A 158 2.86 -31.65 9.57
C SER A 158 4.31 -31.26 9.29
N ARG A 159 4.60 -30.52 8.21
CA ARG A 159 5.94 -30.03 7.88
C ARG A 159 6.45 -29.01 8.90
N VAL A 160 5.59 -28.18 9.48
CA VAL A 160 5.96 -27.15 10.43
C VAL A 160 6.54 -27.80 11.69
N LYS A 161 7.79 -27.44 12.03
CA LYS A 161 8.51 -28.01 13.18
C LYS A 161 8.18 -27.31 14.48
N TYR A 162 8.07 -25.98 14.43
CA TYR A 162 7.86 -25.13 15.61
C TYR A 162 6.91 -23.98 15.32
N PHE A 163 6.15 -23.59 16.36
CA PHE A 163 5.32 -22.40 16.41
C PHE A 163 5.88 -21.46 17.47
N ILE A 164 6.38 -20.29 17.08
CA ILE A 164 6.98 -19.32 18.01
C ILE A 164 5.93 -18.24 18.30
N CYS A 165 5.44 -18.23 19.55
CA CYS A 165 4.31 -17.39 19.93
C CYS A 165 4.77 -16.13 20.67
N PHE A 166 4.42 -14.96 20.14
CA PHE A 166 4.85 -13.65 20.65
C PHE A 166 4.43 -13.37 22.09
N ASP A 167 3.26 -13.87 22.47
CA ASP A 167 2.61 -13.59 23.76
C ASP A 167 2.73 -14.75 24.77
N ARG A 168 3.44 -15.80 24.41
CA ARG A 168 3.62 -16.98 25.26
C ARG A 168 4.79 -16.77 26.24
N GLU A 169 4.59 -17.12 27.51
CA GLU A 169 5.64 -17.04 28.54
C GLU A 169 6.45 -18.34 28.67
N GLU A 170 5.78 -19.50 28.52
CA GLU A 170 6.39 -20.81 28.69
C GLU A 170 6.31 -21.65 27.42
N ASP A 171 7.32 -22.50 27.21
CA ASP A 171 7.32 -23.46 26.10
C ASP A 171 6.41 -24.66 26.43
N GLU A 172 5.72 -25.17 25.40
CA GLU A 172 4.87 -26.33 25.50
C GLU A 172 4.90 -27.12 24.18
N ASN A 173 5.53 -28.29 24.18
CA ASN A 173 5.77 -29.11 23.00
C ASN A 173 6.45 -28.29 21.88
N GLU A 174 5.82 -28.24 20.69
CA GLU A 174 6.29 -27.46 19.54
C GLU A 174 5.89 -25.98 19.57
N PHE A 175 5.12 -25.52 20.56
CA PHE A 175 4.74 -24.13 20.78
C PHE A 175 5.70 -23.46 21.76
N LEU A 176 6.58 -22.63 21.24
CA LEU A 176 7.68 -22.01 21.99
C LEU A 176 7.41 -20.54 22.29
N SER A 177 7.99 -20.04 23.35
CA SER A 177 7.96 -18.63 23.73
C SER A 177 8.95 -17.82 22.90
N PHE A 178 8.47 -16.78 22.23
CA PHE A 178 9.32 -15.81 21.53
C PHE A 178 10.32 -15.13 22.51
N GLY A 179 9.85 -14.77 23.70
CA GLY A 179 10.70 -14.14 24.72
C GLY A 179 11.86 -15.03 25.17
N LYS A 180 11.59 -16.34 25.38
CA LYS A 180 12.65 -17.30 25.72
C LYS A 180 13.61 -17.53 24.56
N LEU A 181 13.09 -17.59 23.34
CA LEU A 181 13.92 -17.75 22.14
C LEU A 181 14.89 -16.58 21.97
N ILE A 182 14.41 -15.35 22.10
CA ILE A 182 15.26 -14.13 22.05
C ILE A 182 16.30 -14.15 23.19
N ALA A 183 15.89 -14.52 24.41
CA ALA A 183 16.81 -14.58 25.56
C ALA A 183 17.94 -15.62 25.33
N LYS A 184 17.60 -16.80 24.82
CA LYS A 184 18.57 -17.82 24.43
C LYS A 184 19.54 -17.34 23.36
N GLY A 185 19.00 -16.72 22.27
CA GLY A 185 19.82 -16.17 21.20
C GLY A 185 20.73 -15.04 21.66
N LYS A 186 20.28 -14.22 22.62
CA LYS A 186 21.09 -13.19 23.26
C LYS A 186 22.27 -13.83 24.02
N GLU A 187 22.01 -14.84 24.86
CA GLU A 187 23.06 -15.56 25.62
C GLU A 187 24.12 -16.15 24.67
N LEU A 188 23.70 -16.81 23.61
CA LEU A 188 24.59 -17.39 22.60
C LEU A 188 25.42 -16.31 21.88
N TYR A 189 24.78 -15.23 21.43
CA TYR A 189 25.45 -14.13 20.73
C TYR A 189 26.46 -13.40 21.63
N GLU A 190 26.08 -13.08 22.87
CA GLU A 190 26.97 -12.46 23.86
C GLU A 190 28.08 -13.42 24.28
N GLY A 191 27.84 -14.73 24.19
CA GLY A 191 28.83 -15.81 24.39
C GLY A 191 29.80 -15.98 23.20
N GLY A 192 29.67 -15.21 22.14
CA GLY A 192 30.57 -15.18 20.98
C GLY A 192 30.10 -15.99 19.77
N ASP A 193 28.84 -16.43 19.71
CA ASP A 193 28.28 -17.05 18.52
C ASP A 193 27.94 -16.01 17.46
N THR A 194 28.80 -15.89 16.46
CA THR A 194 28.67 -14.91 15.34
C THR A 194 28.11 -15.53 14.05
N ARG A 195 27.74 -16.81 14.04
CA ARG A 195 27.32 -17.55 12.84
C ARG A 195 26.21 -16.82 12.05
N PHE A 196 25.20 -16.28 12.72
CA PHE A 196 24.15 -15.51 12.04
C PHE A 196 24.68 -14.17 11.48
N ALA A 197 25.51 -13.48 12.27
CA ALA A 197 26.10 -12.20 11.84
C ALA A 197 27.04 -12.35 10.63
N GLU A 198 27.55 -13.54 10.38
CA GLU A 198 28.44 -13.88 9.26
C GLU A 198 27.70 -14.41 8.02
N ILE A 199 26.37 -14.66 8.11
CA ILE A 199 25.58 -15.07 6.95
C ILE A 199 25.67 -14.00 5.86
N GLU A 200 26.03 -14.42 4.66
CA GLU A 200 25.97 -13.63 3.44
C GLU A 200 25.12 -14.33 2.39
N ASN A 201 24.26 -13.56 1.71
CA ASN A 201 23.52 -14.04 0.56
C ASN A 201 24.35 -13.80 -0.70
N GLU A 202 25.07 -14.83 -1.15
CA GLU A 202 25.91 -14.78 -2.36
C GLU A 202 25.11 -14.52 -3.63
N ASP A 203 23.92 -15.11 -3.73
CA ASP A 203 23.02 -14.98 -4.88
C ASP A 203 21.74 -14.23 -4.51
N LYS A 204 21.72 -12.94 -4.84
CA LYS A 204 20.59 -12.04 -4.57
C LYS A 204 19.38 -12.27 -5.49
N GLN A 205 19.52 -13.09 -6.52
CA GLN A 205 18.42 -13.44 -7.43
C GLN A 205 17.61 -14.63 -6.91
N LYS A 206 18.06 -15.32 -5.85
CA LYS A 206 17.29 -16.39 -5.24
C LYS A 206 16.04 -15.87 -4.56
N LEU A 207 15.02 -16.76 -4.47
CA LEU A 207 13.81 -16.50 -3.69
C LEU A 207 14.15 -16.10 -2.25
N LYS A 208 13.62 -14.96 -1.82
CA LYS A 208 13.80 -14.41 -0.48
C LYS A 208 12.48 -14.16 0.25
N MET A 209 11.43 -13.80 -0.48
CA MET A 209 10.12 -13.55 0.08
C MET A 209 9.04 -14.17 -0.80
N LEU A 210 8.12 -14.92 -0.19
CA LEU A 210 7.01 -15.61 -0.85
C LEU A 210 5.69 -15.03 -0.35
N ILE A 211 5.01 -14.27 -1.21
CA ILE A 211 3.79 -13.54 -0.83
C ILE A 211 2.59 -14.11 -1.56
N TYR A 212 1.56 -14.50 -0.82
CA TYR A 212 0.33 -15.03 -1.40
C TYR A 212 -0.65 -13.93 -1.74
N THR A 213 -1.11 -13.94 -2.99
CA THR A 213 -2.15 -13.03 -3.49
C THR A 213 -3.43 -13.81 -3.77
N SER A 214 -4.59 -13.21 -3.50
CA SER A 214 -5.89 -13.82 -3.83
C SER A 214 -6.02 -13.94 -5.35
N GLY A 215 -5.82 -15.16 -5.87
CA GLY A 215 -6.01 -15.45 -7.29
C GLY A 215 -7.48 -15.36 -7.70
N THR A 216 -7.73 -14.99 -8.96
CA THR A 216 -9.08 -14.96 -9.55
C THR A 216 -9.67 -16.36 -9.75
N THR A 217 -8.84 -17.41 -9.66
CA THR A 217 -9.20 -18.83 -9.85
C THR A 217 -9.55 -19.56 -8.54
N GLY A 218 -9.56 -18.87 -7.40
CA GLY A 218 -9.91 -19.41 -6.09
C GLY A 218 -8.71 -19.90 -5.26
N LEU A 219 -7.59 -20.31 -5.86
CA LEU A 219 -6.37 -20.65 -5.13
C LEU A 219 -5.41 -19.45 -5.12
N ALA A 220 -4.84 -19.15 -3.96
CA ALA A 220 -3.84 -18.09 -3.83
C ALA A 220 -2.58 -18.44 -4.62
N LYS A 221 -2.02 -17.45 -5.34
CA LYS A 221 -0.74 -17.62 -6.05
C LYS A 221 0.39 -17.08 -5.18
N GLY A 222 1.46 -17.83 -5.03
CA GLY A 222 2.67 -17.43 -4.32
C GLY A 222 3.60 -16.63 -5.24
N VAL A 223 3.67 -15.32 -5.03
CA VAL A 223 4.59 -14.41 -5.75
C VAL A 223 5.98 -14.54 -5.18
N MET A 224 6.97 -14.86 -6.02
CA MET A 224 8.37 -15.03 -5.65
C MET A 224 9.16 -13.73 -5.82
N LEU A 225 9.65 -13.17 -4.72
CA LEU A 225 10.54 -12.00 -4.75
C LEU A 225 11.95 -12.37 -4.29
N SER A 226 12.95 -11.89 -5.02
CA SER A 226 14.36 -12.02 -4.66
C SER A 226 14.81 -10.87 -3.73
N GLU A 227 15.98 -11.02 -3.09
CA GLU A 227 16.61 -9.91 -2.36
C GLU A 227 16.88 -8.72 -3.27
N HIS A 228 17.28 -8.98 -4.52
CA HIS A 228 17.50 -7.94 -5.54
C HIS A 228 16.22 -7.15 -5.83
N ASN A 229 15.08 -7.81 -6.04
CA ASN A 229 13.81 -7.13 -6.26
C ASN A 229 13.45 -6.19 -5.10
N ILE A 230 13.58 -6.69 -3.86
CA ILE A 230 13.29 -5.94 -2.63
C ILE A 230 14.20 -4.71 -2.49
N LEU A 231 15.52 -4.89 -2.66
CA LEU A 231 16.50 -3.81 -2.51
C LEU A 231 16.37 -2.77 -3.62
N SER A 232 16.11 -3.18 -4.85
CA SER A 232 15.86 -2.27 -5.97
C SER A 232 14.66 -1.38 -5.68
N LEU A 233 13.56 -1.94 -5.16
CA LEU A 233 12.44 -1.12 -4.74
C LEU A 233 12.81 -0.15 -3.62
N VAL A 234 13.50 -0.61 -2.57
CA VAL A 234 13.90 0.24 -1.43
C VAL A 234 14.76 1.40 -1.89
N HIS A 235 15.68 1.16 -2.83
CA HIS A 235 16.57 2.20 -3.37
C HIS A 235 15.84 3.18 -4.29
N TRP A 236 15.08 2.68 -5.27
CA TRP A 236 14.44 3.52 -6.28
C TRP A 236 13.13 4.15 -5.81
N GLY A 237 12.44 3.52 -4.87
CA GLY A 237 11.14 4.00 -4.35
C GLY A 237 11.19 5.36 -3.66
N ILE A 238 12.36 5.78 -3.16
CA ILE A 238 12.55 7.07 -2.49
C ILE A 238 12.83 8.24 -3.45
N GLN A 239 13.05 7.97 -4.74
CA GLN A 239 13.55 8.99 -5.67
C GLN A 239 12.47 9.95 -6.16
N LEU A 240 11.21 9.57 -6.13
CA LEU A 240 10.09 10.38 -6.60
C LEU A 240 9.38 11.15 -5.49
N THR A 241 9.70 10.89 -4.23
CA THR A 241 9.02 11.51 -3.08
C THR A 241 9.99 11.76 -1.92
N THR A 242 9.79 12.85 -1.20
CA THR A 242 10.59 13.18 -0.01
C THR A 242 9.87 12.69 1.25
N LEU A 243 10.50 11.79 2.01
CA LEU A 243 10.02 11.27 3.30
C LEU A 243 11.01 11.67 4.38
N ARG A 244 10.53 12.09 5.56
CA ARG A 244 11.39 12.61 6.64
C ARG A 244 10.83 12.29 8.01
N ASP A 245 11.72 12.28 8.98
CA ASP A 245 11.52 12.29 10.43
C ASP A 245 10.77 11.08 10.98
N VAL A 246 9.43 11.12 10.99
CA VAL A 246 8.59 10.17 11.72
C VAL A 246 7.47 9.67 10.82
N ALA A 247 7.33 8.35 10.72
CA ALA A 247 6.23 7.68 10.02
C ALA A 247 5.24 7.08 11.01
N LEU A 248 3.95 7.04 10.66
CA LEU A 248 2.97 6.19 11.33
C LEU A 248 2.60 5.03 10.40
N SER A 249 2.95 3.82 10.80
CA SER A 249 2.67 2.57 10.10
C SER A 249 1.28 2.07 10.47
N VAL A 250 0.37 1.98 9.50
CA VAL A 250 -1.04 1.64 9.74
C VAL A 250 -1.56 0.47 8.88
N LEU A 251 -0.84 0.13 7.82
CA LEU A 251 -1.26 -0.94 6.91
C LEU A 251 -0.80 -2.31 7.42
N PRO A 252 -1.46 -3.41 7.01
CA PRO A 252 -1.08 -4.75 7.43
C PRO A 252 0.32 -5.15 6.94
N TYR A 253 1.15 -5.71 7.82
CA TYR A 253 2.54 -6.07 7.52
C TYR A 253 2.68 -7.28 6.57
N HIS A 254 1.68 -8.13 6.49
CA HIS A 254 1.70 -9.24 5.53
C HIS A 254 1.58 -8.76 4.06
N HIS A 255 1.19 -7.51 3.81
CA HIS A 255 1.23 -6.91 2.48
C HIS A 255 2.57 -6.21 2.21
N CYS A 256 3.17 -6.50 1.05
CA CYS A 256 4.44 -5.90 0.62
C CYS A 256 4.40 -4.37 0.53
N TYR A 257 3.22 -3.77 0.34
CA TYR A 257 3.06 -2.32 0.38
C TYR A 257 3.50 -1.72 1.72
N GLU A 258 3.19 -2.36 2.85
CA GLU A 258 3.71 -1.90 4.14
C GLU A 258 5.08 -2.49 4.46
N SER A 259 5.26 -3.82 4.30
CA SER A 259 6.51 -4.45 4.72
C SER A 259 7.74 -3.99 3.93
N ILE A 260 7.62 -3.76 2.64
CA ILE A 260 8.76 -3.29 1.83
C ILE A 260 8.79 -1.76 1.77
N THR A 261 7.71 -1.09 1.29
CA THR A 261 7.72 0.38 1.15
C THR A 261 7.54 1.13 2.46
N GLY A 262 6.89 0.55 3.46
CA GLY A 262 6.77 1.14 4.80
C GLY A 262 7.99 0.88 5.65
N LEU A 263 8.26 -0.41 5.96
CA LEU A 263 9.26 -0.80 6.95
C LEU A 263 10.70 -0.67 6.43
N LEU A 264 11.04 -1.29 5.28
CA LEU A 264 12.43 -1.28 4.79
C LEU A 264 12.85 0.10 4.28
N VAL A 265 11.94 0.85 3.62
CA VAL A 265 12.23 2.23 3.22
C VAL A 265 12.44 3.13 4.44
N ALA A 266 11.71 2.95 5.55
CA ALA A 266 11.94 3.70 6.78
C ALA A 266 13.36 3.44 7.35
N ILE A 267 13.84 2.19 7.30
CA ILE A 267 15.21 1.84 7.69
C ILE A 267 16.22 2.52 6.76
N HIS A 268 16.00 2.47 5.44
CA HIS A 268 16.90 3.10 4.45
C HIS A 268 17.00 4.62 4.62
N LEU A 269 15.89 5.26 4.96
CA LEU A 269 15.81 6.70 5.21
C LEU A 269 16.17 7.09 6.65
N LYS A 270 16.40 6.11 7.56
CA LYS A 270 16.71 6.31 8.98
C LYS A 270 15.61 7.10 9.69
N ILE A 271 14.37 6.76 9.38
CA ILE A 271 13.16 7.38 9.90
C ILE A 271 12.66 6.62 11.13
N THR A 272 12.18 7.33 12.14
CA THR A 272 11.47 6.71 13.27
C THR A 272 10.12 6.20 12.80
N LEU A 273 9.91 4.88 12.86
CA LEU A 273 8.65 4.22 12.54
C LEU A 273 7.80 4.05 13.80
N CYS A 274 6.62 4.65 13.83
CA CYS A 274 5.66 4.47 14.91
C CYS A 274 4.64 3.41 14.52
N ILE A 275 4.51 2.36 15.32
CA ILE A 275 3.61 1.23 15.06
C ILE A 275 2.21 1.57 15.56
N ASN A 276 1.23 1.53 14.66
CA ASN A 276 -0.17 1.70 15.02
C ASN A 276 -0.76 0.39 15.54
N ASP A 277 -1.25 0.40 16.77
CA ASP A 277 -1.77 -0.78 17.45
C ASP A 277 -3.21 -1.14 17.05
N SER A 278 -3.94 -0.23 16.44
CA SER A 278 -5.32 -0.47 15.99
C SER A 278 -5.81 0.63 15.05
N LEU A 279 -6.52 0.26 13.98
CA LEU A 279 -7.17 1.23 13.08
C LEU A 279 -8.14 2.17 13.81
N LYS A 280 -8.79 1.71 14.90
CA LYS A 280 -9.66 2.56 15.74
C LYS A 280 -8.91 3.66 16.47
N ARG A 281 -7.60 3.51 16.65
CA ARG A 281 -6.73 4.45 17.38
C ARG A 281 -5.87 5.35 16.50
N VAL A 282 -5.96 5.24 15.17
CA VAL A 282 -5.11 6.00 14.22
C VAL A 282 -5.05 7.48 14.58
N VAL A 283 -6.19 8.15 14.78
CA VAL A 283 -6.21 9.59 15.14
C VAL A 283 -5.53 9.86 16.49
N LYS A 284 -5.74 9.00 17.50
CA LYS A 284 -5.07 9.12 18.80
C LYS A 284 -3.56 8.92 18.68
N ASN A 285 -3.15 7.96 17.85
CA ASN A 285 -1.72 7.67 17.60
C ASN A 285 -1.08 8.78 16.75
N MET A 286 -1.80 9.42 15.83
CA MET A 286 -1.32 10.62 15.14
C MET A 286 -1.04 11.77 16.12
N ALA A 287 -1.92 12.00 17.10
CA ALA A 287 -1.71 13.00 18.14
C ALA A 287 -0.53 12.63 19.07
N LEU A 288 -0.36 11.34 19.39
CA LEU A 288 0.70 10.84 20.26
C LEU A 288 2.08 10.92 19.60
N TYR A 289 2.21 10.34 18.40
CA TYR A 289 3.49 10.18 17.71
C TYR A 289 3.85 11.35 16.80
N LYS A 290 2.88 12.19 16.44
CA LYS A 290 3.05 13.37 15.56
C LYS A 290 3.82 13.04 14.27
N PRO A 291 3.34 12.09 13.46
CA PRO A 291 4.04 11.69 12.23
C PRO A 291 4.10 12.84 11.22
N SER A 292 5.15 12.84 10.41
CA SER A 292 5.28 13.75 9.26
C SER A 292 4.68 13.15 7.98
N TYR A 293 4.64 11.82 7.87
CA TYR A 293 4.00 11.13 6.76
C TYR A 293 3.41 9.77 7.16
N MET A 294 2.59 9.21 6.28
CA MET A 294 2.05 7.86 6.41
C MET A 294 1.67 7.26 5.06
N TYR A 295 1.73 5.94 4.99
CA TYR A 295 1.15 5.16 3.88
C TYR A 295 -0.27 4.77 4.22
N VAL A 296 -1.18 4.90 3.25
CA VAL A 296 -2.60 4.56 3.45
C VAL A 296 -3.19 3.91 2.20
N VAL A 297 -4.37 3.31 2.37
CA VAL A 297 -5.25 2.94 1.25
C VAL A 297 -6.41 3.94 1.14
N PRO A 298 -7.03 4.09 -0.04
CA PRO A 298 -8.13 5.03 -0.25
C PRO A 298 -9.25 4.91 0.78
N ALA A 299 -9.67 3.69 1.11
CA ALA A 299 -10.75 3.46 2.09
C ALA A 299 -10.48 4.11 3.46
N LEU A 300 -9.23 4.06 3.95
CA LEU A 300 -8.87 4.74 5.21
C LEU A 300 -8.90 6.26 5.06
N LEU A 301 -8.34 6.78 3.97
CA LEU A 301 -8.28 8.23 3.72
C LEU A 301 -9.67 8.82 3.52
N GLU A 302 -10.57 8.11 2.85
CA GLU A 302 -11.96 8.51 2.69
C GLU A 302 -12.72 8.60 4.01
N VAL A 303 -12.54 7.64 4.91
CA VAL A 303 -13.12 7.69 6.25
C VAL A 303 -12.61 8.91 7.02
N VAL A 304 -11.33 9.20 6.93
CA VAL A 304 -10.73 10.40 7.56
C VAL A 304 -11.30 11.67 6.95
N TYR A 305 -11.36 11.77 5.63
CA TYR A 305 -11.93 12.89 4.89
C TYR A 305 -13.39 13.16 5.28
N ARG A 306 -14.25 12.13 5.22
CA ARG A 306 -15.68 12.26 5.58
C ARG A 306 -15.87 12.75 7.02
N ARG A 307 -15.11 12.20 7.98
CA ARG A 307 -15.16 12.64 9.39
C ARG A 307 -14.73 14.09 9.55
N MET A 308 -13.72 14.53 8.78
CA MET A 308 -13.29 15.93 8.80
C MET A 308 -14.40 16.85 8.28
N ILE A 309 -14.99 16.53 7.14
CA ILE A 309 -16.08 17.32 6.55
C ILE A 309 -17.26 17.40 7.52
N ALA A 310 -17.72 16.28 8.06
CA ALA A 310 -18.79 16.23 9.05
C ALA A 310 -18.47 17.10 10.29
N SER A 311 -17.25 17.02 10.84
CA SER A 311 -16.84 17.86 11.97
C SER A 311 -16.77 19.35 11.64
N ILE A 312 -16.42 19.72 10.42
CA ILE A 312 -16.44 21.11 9.94
C ILE A 312 -17.87 21.63 9.86
N GLU A 313 -18.81 20.82 9.37
CA GLU A 313 -20.24 21.13 9.25
C GLU A 313 -20.90 21.27 10.62
N GLU A 314 -20.74 20.28 11.50
CA GLU A 314 -21.26 20.29 12.87
C GLU A 314 -20.82 21.53 13.66
N LYS A 315 -19.58 21.98 13.45
CA LYS A 315 -19.04 23.20 14.09
C LYS A 315 -19.43 24.48 13.36
N GLY A 316 -20.24 24.43 12.31
CA GLY A 316 -20.64 25.59 11.51
C GLY A 316 -19.49 26.30 10.80
N LYS A 317 -18.35 25.61 10.56
CA LYS A 317 -17.12 26.21 10.01
C LYS A 317 -16.99 26.09 8.49
N THR A 318 -17.98 25.55 7.78
CA THR A 318 -17.92 25.29 6.32
C THR A 318 -17.57 26.53 5.52
N LYS A 319 -18.25 27.67 5.78
CA LYS A 319 -17.94 28.94 5.08
C LYS A 319 -16.52 29.45 5.40
N LYS A 320 -16.07 29.29 6.65
CA LYS A 320 -14.72 29.70 7.08
C LYS A 320 -13.64 28.88 6.36
N VAL A 321 -13.82 27.56 6.26
CA VAL A 321 -12.89 26.67 5.55
C VAL A 321 -12.86 26.98 4.06
N GLN A 322 -14.02 27.15 3.41
CA GLN A 322 -14.08 27.53 1.99
C GLN A 322 -13.41 28.88 1.70
N THR A 323 -13.59 29.88 2.57
CA THR A 323 -12.91 31.18 2.44
C THR A 323 -11.40 31.02 2.64
N GLY A 324 -10.97 30.21 3.61
CA GLY A 324 -9.57 29.86 3.83
C GLY A 324 -8.94 29.21 2.61
N ILE A 325 -9.64 28.25 1.94
CA ILE A 325 -9.18 27.62 0.71
C ILE A 325 -9.00 28.65 -0.41
N LYS A 326 -9.96 29.55 -0.63
CA LYS A 326 -9.83 30.61 -1.64
C LYS A 326 -8.64 31.51 -1.36
N LEU A 327 -8.46 31.93 -0.11
CA LEU A 327 -7.33 32.77 0.33
C LEU A 327 -5.99 32.02 0.13
N SER A 328 -5.91 30.77 0.55
CA SER A 328 -4.67 29.98 0.40
C SER A 328 -4.26 29.80 -1.07
N ARG A 329 -5.23 29.53 -1.95
CA ARG A 329 -4.98 29.43 -3.40
C ARG A 329 -4.50 30.77 -3.99
N PHE A 330 -5.08 31.89 -3.58
CA PHE A 330 -4.65 33.21 -4.00
C PHE A 330 -3.21 33.50 -3.54
N LEU A 331 -2.91 33.26 -2.26
CA LEU A 331 -1.55 33.44 -1.71
C LEU A 331 -0.52 32.56 -2.44
N ARG A 332 -0.85 31.29 -2.70
CA ARG A 332 0.03 30.38 -3.47
C ARG A 332 0.29 30.87 -4.89
N ALA A 333 -0.69 31.49 -5.54
CA ALA A 333 -0.52 32.03 -6.91
C ALA A 333 0.53 33.15 -6.95
N ILE A 334 0.75 33.86 -5.84
CA ILE A 334 1.78 34.90 -5.67
C ILE A 334 3.05 34.37 -4.94
N GLY A 335 3.17 33.04 -4.76
CA GLY A 335 4.37 32.42 -4.19
C GLY A 335 4.40 32.32 -2.66
N ILE A 336 3.30 32.66 -1.96
CA ILE A 336 3.19 32.63 -0.50
C ILE A 336 2.39 31.40 -0.08
N ASP A 337 3.01 30.47 0.64
CA ASP A 337 2.30 29.31 1.21
C ASP A 337 2.02 29.53 2.71
N LYS A 338 0.75 29.73 3.04
CA LYS A 338 0.22 29.94 4.39
C LYS A 338 -0.84 28.90 4.78
N ARG A 339 -0.90 27.78 4.05
CA ARG A 339 -1.92 26.75 4.28
C ARG A 339 -1.89 26.23 5.73
N ARG A 340 -0.71 25.95 6.26
CA ARG A 340 -0.58 25.37 7.61
C ARG A 340 -1.03 26.33 8.71
N GLU A 341 -0.79 27.62 8.54
CA GLU A 341 -1.24 28.66 9.49
C GLU A 341 -2.75 28.90 9.38
N ILE A 342 -3.28 28.97 8.15
CA ILE A 342 -4.73 29.16 7.91
C ILE A 342 -5.53 27.98 8.46
N PHE A 343 -5.03 26.77 8.33
CA PHE A 343 -5.71 25.53 8.72
C PHE A 343 -5.10 24.86 9.97
N ALA A 344 -4.49 25.63 10.86
CA ALA A 344 -3.80 25.12 12.05
C ALA A 344 -4.66 24.19 12.93
N GLU A 345 -5.97 24.49 13.08
CA GLU A 345 -6.90 23.63 13.82
C GLU A 345 -7.05 22.24 13.16
N LEU A 346 -7.10 22.18 11.82
CA LEU A 346 -7.20 20.90 11.10
C LEU A 346 -5.88 20.13 11.22
N HIS A 347 -4.74 20.81 11.12
CA HIS A 347 -3.44 20.18 11.33
C HIS A 347 -3.27 19.63 12.75
N ALA A 348 -3.77 20.33 13.76
CA ALA A 348 -3.71 19.89 15.16
C ALA A 348 -4.40 18.52 15.36
N ALA A 349 -5.50 18.25 14.64
CA ALA A 349 -6.18 16.96 14.67
C ALA A 349 -5.31 15.79 14.18
N PHE A 350 -4.31 16.07 13.35
CA PHE A 350 -3.31 15.11 12.83
C PHE A 350 -1.97 15.19 13.58
N GLY A 351 -1.96 15.68 14.81
CA GLY A 351 -0.73 15.84 15.61
C GLY A 351 0.15 17.02 15.20
N GLY A 352 -0.29 17.87 14.26
CA GLY A 352 0.35 19.14 13.87
C GLY A 352 1.55 19.01 12.92
N ARG A 353 2.08 17.82 12.68
CA ARG A 353 3.29 17.62 11.86
C ARG A 353 3.06 16.92 10.52
N LEU A 354 1.89 16.33 10.28
CA LEU A 354 1.61 15.62 9.04
C LEU A 354 1.72 16.55 7.82
N VAL A 355 2.59 16.21 6.89
CA VAL A 355 2.83 16.96 5.64
C VAL A 355 2.51 16.14 4.41
N LYS A 356 2.56 14.80 4.51
CA LYS A 356 2.42 13.92 3.36
C LYS A 356 1.65 12.64 3.69
N ILE A 357 0.84 12.22 2.72
CA ILE A 357 0.17 10.93 2.69
C ILE A 357 0.48 10.28 1.34
N ILE A 358 0.98 9.05 1.35
CA ILE A 358 1.16 8.24 0.16
C ILE A 358 0.00 7.25 0.12
N CYS A 359 -0.83 7.34 -0.92
CA CYS A 359 -2.01 6.53 -1.06
C CYS A 359 -1.86 5.56 -2.23
N GLY A 360 -2.11 4.28 -2.00
CA GLY A 360 -1.95 3.24 -3.03
C GLY A 360 -2.89 2.06 -2.82
N GLY A 361 -2.84 1.12 -3.75
CA GLY A 361 -3.59 -0.14 -3.67
C GLY A 361 -5.00 -0.11 -4.28
N ALA A 362 -5.60 1.07 -4.49
CA ALA A 362 -6.87 1.25 -5.20
C ALA A 362 -6.97 2.69 -5.73
N PRO A 363 -7.90 3.00 -6.66
CA PRO A 363 -8.15 4.36 -7.12
C PRO A 363 -8.54 5.30 -5.97
N LEU A 364 -8.03 6.53 -6.00
CA LEU A 364 -8.36 7.58 -5.03
C LEU A 364 -9.04 8.74 -5.73
N ARG A 365 -10.16 9.21 -5.18
CA ARG A 365 -10.92 10.33 -5.73
C ARG A 365 -10.09 11.62 -5.74
N ALA A 366 -10.05 12.28 -6.91
CA ALA A 366 -9.28 13.49 -7.15
C ALA A 366 -9.68 14.65 -6.22
N GLU A 367 -10.94 14.71 -5.79
CA GLU A 367 -11.42 15.74 -4.84
C GLU A 367 -10.76 15.63 -3.47
N ILE A 368 -10.48 14.39 -3.00
CA ILE A 368 -9.80 14.15 -1.73
C ILE A 368 -8.35 14.64 -1.81
N VAL A 369 -7.64 14.28 -2.87
CA VAL A 369 -6.27 14.76 -3.13
C VAL A 369 -6.24 16.29 -3.11
N LYS A 370 -7.18 16.91 -3.81
CA LYS A 370 -7.28 18.38 -3.89
C LYS A 370 -7.62 19.03 -2.56
N PHE A 371 -8.53 18.45 -1.78
CA PHE A 371 -8.90 18.98 -0.46
C PHE A 371 -7.69 18.97 0.49
N PHE A 372 -6.97 17.85 0.56
CA PHE A 372 -5.77 17.74 1.40
C PHE A 372 -4.67 18.71 0.94
N ASP A 373 -4.45 18.85 -0.37
CA ASP A 373 -3.51 19.85 -0.91
C ASP A 373 -3.93 21.28 -0.52
N ASP A 374 -5.22 21.62 -0.64
CA ASP A 374 -5.74 22.95 -0.27
C ASP A 374 -5.50 23.30 1.20
N ILE A 375 -5.46 22.34 2.10
CA ILE A 375 -5.16 22.54 3.52
C ILE A 375 -3.67 22.36 3.87
N GLY A 376 -2.80 21.99 2.89
CA GLY A 376 -1.36 21.89 3.09
C GLY A 376 -0.85 20.52 3.51
N ILE A 377 -1.60 19.45 3.21
CA ILE A 377 -1.16 18.06 3.29
C ILE A 377 -1.09 17.49 1.88
N ILE A 378 0.08 17.08 1.44
CA ILE A 378 0.29 16.53 0.10
C ILE A 378 -0.15 15.07 0.10
N VAL A 379 -1.08 14.72 -0.80
CA VAL A 379 -1.48 13.33 -1.05
C VAL A 379 -0.97 12.92 -2.42
N THR A 380 -0.12 11.90 -2.47
CA THR A 380 0.41 11.34 -3.74
C THR A 380 -0.19 9.96 -3.97
N ASN A 381 -0.62 9.70 -5.22
CA ASN A 381 -1.06 8.38 -5.62
C ASN A 381 0.13 7.54 -6.03
N GLY A 382 0.13 6.25 -5.61
CA GLY A 382 1.05 5.23 -6.06
C GLY A 382 0.31 4.04 -6.68
N TYR A 383 0.90 3.46 -7.71
CA TYR A 383 0.43 2.27 -8.38
C TYR A 383 1.44 1.14 -8.24
N GLY A 384 0.92 -0.03 -7.96
CA GLY A 384 1.72 -1.23 -7.92
C GLY A 384 0.93 -2.47 -7.56
N ILE A 385 1.60 -3.59 -7.75
CA ILE A 385 1.09 -4.93 -7.53
C ILE A 385 2.18 -5.77 -6.88
N THR A 386 1.82 -6.82 -6.18
CA THR A 386 2.77 -7.68 -5.47
C THR A 386 3.86 -8.22 -6.39
N GLU A 387 3.51 -8.54 -7.61
CA GLU A 387 4.40 -9.03 -8.68
C GLU A 387 5.48 -8.00 -9.10
N CYS A 388 5.36 -6.75 -8.66
CA CYS A 388 6.34 -5.67 -8.90
C CYS A 388 6.89 -5.09 -7.58
N SER A 389 6.95 -5.83 -6.50
CA SER A 389 7.70 -5.61 -5.24
C SER A 389 7.37 -4.43 -4.32
N PRO A 390 6.27 -3.78 -4.27
CA PRO A 390 5.01 -3.71 -4.99
C PRO A 390 4.79 -2.44 -5.82
N LEU A 391 5.77 -1.57 -6.02
CA LEU A 391 5.58 -0.22 -6.58
C LEU A 391 6.07 -0.14 -8.03
N VAL A 392 5.18 0.22 -8.96
CA VAL A 392 5.49 0.49 -10.38
C VAL A 392 5.67 1.98 -10.62
N ALA A 393 4.76 2.80 -10.07
CA ALA A 393 4.77 4.25 -10.28
C ALA A 393 4.25 4.99 -9.05
N VAL A 394 4.68 6.23 -8.90
CA VAL A 394 4.15 7.14 -7.86
C VAL A 394 4.18 8.58 -8.36
N ASN A 395 3.16 9.37 -7.97
CA ASN A 395 3.13 10.81 -8.23
C ASN A 395 4.23 11.52 -7.45
N SER A 396 4.91 12.42 -8.14
CA SER A 396 5.85 13.34 -7.50
C SER A 396 5.10 14.46 -6.79
N GLU A 397 5.58 14.88 -5.63
CA GLU A 397 5.05 16.05 -4.91
C GLU A 397 5.14 17.36 -5.71
N PHE A 398 5.99 17.39 -6.73
CA PHE A 398 6.23 18.56 -7.59
C PHE A 398 5.41 18.54 -8.90
N ASP A 399 4.91 17.37 -9.31
CA ASP A 399 4.03 17.20 -10.47
C ASP A 399 2.98 16.12 -10.13
N ASN A 400 2.09 16.48 -9.20
CA ASN A 400 1.05 15.62 -8.67
C ASN A 400 -0.24 15.81 -9.47
N ASP A 401 -0.45 15.01 -10.51
CA ASP A 401 -1.72 14.97 -11.22
C ASP A 401 -2.62 13.89 -10.59
N PRO A 402 -3.73 14.26 -9.93
CA PRO A 402 -4.60 13.29 -9.27
C PRO A 402 -5.30 12.31 -10.21
N LYS A 403 -5.25 12.53 -11.53
CA LYS A 403 -5.79 11.63 -12.55
C LYS A 403 -4.79 10.54 -12.96
N THR A 404 -3.55 10.64 -12.50
CA THR A 404 -2.48 9.70 -12.81
C THR A 404 -1.98 9.01 -11.54
N VAL A 405 -1.24 7.95 -11.73
CA VAL A 405 -0.48 7.28 -10.65
C VAL A 405 0.99 7.65 -10.68
N GLY A 406 1.35 8.67 -11.47
CA GLY A 406 2.68 9.26 -11.52
C GLY A 406 3.65 8.61 -12.49
N TYR A 407 4.92 8.82 -12.22
CA TYR A 407 6.02 8.38 -13.07
C TYR A 407 6.45 6.96 -12.72
N PRO A 408 6.78 6.13 -13.73
CA PRO A 408 7.45 4.86 -13.49
C PRO A 408 8.73 5.03 -12.67
N MET A 409 9.07 4.02 -11.88
CA MET A 409 10.35 3.99 -11.17
C MET A 409 11.52 3.91 -12.14
N GLY A 410 12.67 4.49 -11.77
CA GLY A 410 13.84 4.58 -12.66
C GLY A 410 14.52 3.25 -13.00
N CYS A 411 14.19 2.16 -12.29
CA CYS A 411 14.74 0.82 -12.51
C CYS A 411 13.87 -0.08 -13.40
N ILE A 412 12.82 0.47 -14.01
CA ILE A 412 11.91 -0.29 -14.86
C ILE A 412 11.66 0.41 -16.20
N ASP A 413 11.31 -0.41 -17.18
CA ASP A 413 10.71 0.02 -18.43
C ASP A 413 9.22 -0.34 -18.45
N VAL A 414 8.38 0.60 -18.92
CA VAL A 414 6.92 0.45 -18.98
C VAL A 414 6.47 0.58 -20.42
N ARG A 415 5.75 -0.42 -20.90
CA ARG A 415 5.16 -0.46 -22.24
C ARG A 415 3.64 -0.63 -22.15
N ILE A 416 2.92 0.07 -23.00
CA ILE A 416 1.49 -0.18 -23.23
C ILE A 416 1.38 -1.17 -24.38
N ALA A 417 0.92 -2.40 -24.08
CA ALA A 417 0.77 -3.43 -25.08
C ALA A 417 -0.54 -3.27 -25.83
N GLU A 418 -0.51 -3.48 -27.16
CA GLU A 418 -1.67 -3.45 -28.07
C GLU A 418 -2.56 -2.20 -27.85
N PRO A 419 -2.00 -0.97 -27.93
CA PRO A 419 -2.76 0.23 -27.64
C PRO A 419 -3.86 0.45 -28.70
N ASN A 420 -5.06 0.84 -28.22
CA ASN A 420 -6.17 1.28 -29.08
C ASN A 420 -5.93 2.69 -29.65
N GLU A 421 -6.91 3.25 -30.36
CA GLU A 421 -6.84 4.61 -30.97
C GLU A 421 -6.61 5.71 -29.92
N ASP A 422 -7.04 5.51 -28.67
CA ASP A 422 -6.86 6.43 -27.54
C ASP A 422 -5.52 6.22 -26.80
N GLY A 423 -4.69 5.29 -27.28
CA GLY A 423 -3.41 4.91 -26.68
C GLY A 423 -3.54 4.06 -25.43
N GLU A 424 -4.69 3.45 -25.18
CA GLU A 424 -4.97 2.60 -24.03
C GLU A 424 -4.74 1.14 -24.37
N GLY A 425 -4.03 0.43 -23.49
CA GLY A 425 -3.73 -0.99 -23.62
C GLY A 425 -3.25 -1.58 -22.30
N GLU A 426 -2.80 -2.82 -22.32
CA GLU A 426 -2.29 -3.46 -21.11
C GLU A 426 -0.95 -2.86 -20.69
N ILE A 427 -0.82 -2.51 -19.43
CA ILE A 427 0.43 -2.01 -18.85
C ILE A 427 1.37 -3.20 -18.64
N CYS A 428 2.50 -3.23 -19.33
CA CYS A 428 3.53 -4.25 -19.19
C CYS A 428 4.80 -3.63 -18.61
N VAL A 429 5.47 -4.34 -17.70
CA VAL A 429 6.62 -3.85 -16.91
C VAL A 429 7.79 -4.79 -17.04
N LYS A 430 9.00 -4.27 -17.23
CA LYS A 430 10.25 -5.02 -17.21
C LYS A 430 11.29 -4.30 -16.38
N GLY A 431 12.04 -5.01 -15.55
CA GLY A 431 13.13 -4.44 -14.74
C GLY A 431 13.27 -5.09 -13.37
N ASP A 432 14.08 -4.46 -12.54
CA ASP A 432 14.65 -5.04 -11.31
C ASP A 432 13.63 -5.36 -10.21
N ILE A 433 12.45 -4.74 -10.23
CA ILE A 433 11.40 -4.98 -9.24
C ILE A 433 10.42 -6.09 -9.62
N VAL A 434 10.51 -6.64 -10.84
CA VAL A 434 9.59 -7.66 -11.33
C VAL A 434 9.92 -9.01 -10.70
N MET A 435 8.90 -9.72 -10.23
CA MET A 435 9.00 -11.02 -9.57
C MET A 435 9.78 -12.06 -10.38
N LEU A 436 10.27 -13.09 -9.70
CA LEU A 436 10.86 -14.28 -10.34
C LEU A 436 9.81 -15.16 -11.05
N GLY A 437 8.55 -15.06 -10.64
CA GLY A 437 7.43 -15.85 -11.12
C GLY A 437 6.52 -16.31 -9.98
N TYR A 438 5.59 -17.22 -10.28
CA TYR A 438 4.71 -17.84 -9.30
C TYR A 438 5.27 -19.16 -8.79
N TYR A 439 5.39 -19.28 -7.48
CA TYR A 439 5.96 -20.46 -6.82
C TYR A 439 5.20 -21.74 -7.19
N LYS A 440 5.93 -22.78 -7.62
CA LYS A 440 5.37 -24.07 -8.08
C LYS A 440 4.29 -23.94 -9.16
N ASN A 441 4.32 -22.87 -9.97
CA ASN A 441 3.32 -22.66 -11.02
C ASN A 441 3.96 -22.03 -12.27
N GLU A 442 4.70 -22.84 -13.01
CA GLU A 442 5.39 -22.42 -14.24
C GLU A 442 4.42 -21.95 -15.33
N GLN A 443 3.25 -22.61 -15.46
CA GLN A 443 2.28 -22.23 -16.48
C GLN A 443 1.73 -20.83 -16.20
N ALA A 444 1.28 -20.57 -14.97
CA ALA A 444 0.80 -19.23 -14.60
C ALA A 444 1.90 -18.16 -14.74
N THR A 445 3.18 -18.54 -14.57
CA THR A 445 4.30 -17.64 -14.80
C THR A 445 4.45 -17.32 -16.30
N LYS A 446 4.44 -18.35 -17.16
CA LYS A 446 4.52 -18.15 -18.62
C LYS A 446 3.36 -17.32 -19.17
N ASP A 447 2.15 -17.50 -18.63
CA ASP A 447 0.94 -16.79 -19.08
C ASP A 447 0.99 -15.28 -18.86
N VAL A 448 1.86 -14.79 -17.96
CA VAL A 448 1.94 -13.36 -17.61
C VAL A 448 3.22 -12.67 -18.10
N PHE A 449 4.14 -13.40 -18.73
CA PHE A 449 5.33 -12.83 -19.33
C PHE A 449 5.25 -12.90 -20.86
N THR A 450 5.68 -11.84 -21.52
CA THR A 450 5.87 -11.81 -22.96
C THR A 450 7.19 -12.49 -23.35
N ASP A 451 7.35 -12.91 -24.61
CA ASP A 451 8.57 -13.55 -25.12
C ASP A 451 9.83 -12.67 -24.96
N ASP A 452 9.67 -11.34 -24.98
CA ASP A 452 10.73 -10.36 -24.77
C ASP A 452 10.92 -9.96 -23.28
N GLY A 453 10.23 -10.65 -22.36
CA GLY A 453 10.46 -10.60 -20.91
C GLY A 453 9.75 -9.47 -20.17
N TYR A 454 8.67 -8.87 -20.73
CA TYR A 454 7.80 -7.97 -19.98
C TYR A 454 6.75 -8.76 -19.21
N PHE A 455 6.53 -8.39 -17.98
CA PHE A 455 5.44 -8.85 -17.16
C PHE A 455 4.17 -8.07 -17.49
N CYS A 456 3.09 -8.76 -17.84
CA CYS A 456 1.77 -8.20 -18.14
C CYS A 456 0.95 -8.08 -16.85
N THR A 457 0.65 -6.85 -16.44
CA THR A 457 0.08 -6.58 -15.12
C THR A 457 -1.40 -6.94 -14.98
N GLY A 458 -2.09 -7.12 -16.10
CA GLY A 458 -3.55 -7.23 -16.14
C GLY A 458 -4.27 -5.91 -15.87
N ASP A 459 -3.56 -4.81 -15.71
CA ASP A 459 -4.12 -3.47 -15.62
C ASP A 459 -4.02 -2.77 -16.98
N TYR A 460 -5.09 -2.06 -17.37
CA TYR A 460 -5.16 -1.26 -18.58
C TYR A 460 -4.90 0.21 -18.28
N GLY A 461 -4.24 0.87 -19.19
CA GLY A 461 -3.93 2.29 -19.06
C GLY A 461 -3.19 2.86 -20.25
N LYS A 462 -2.69 4.07 -20.08
CA LYS A 462 -1.88 4.79 -21.08
C LYS A 462 -0.81 5.64 -20.42
N LEU A 463 0.16 6.04 -21.21
CA LEU A 463 1.14 7.05 -20.82
C LEU A 463 0.66 8.44 -21.25
N THR A 464 0.71 9.38 -20.34
CA THR A 464 0.46 10.80 -20.67
C THR A 464 1.62 11.36 -21.50
N LYS A 465 1.43 12.53 -22.11
CA LYS A 465 2.51 13.25 -22.83
C LYS A 465 3.74 13.56 -21.95
N LYS A 466 3.58 13.54 -20.63
CA LYS A 466 4.66 13.73 -19.67
C LYS A 466 5.35 12.41 -19.25
N GLY A 467 4.84 11.26 -19.67
CA GLY A 467 5.32 9.94 -19.27
C GLY A 467 4.73 9.42 -17.95
N GLN A 468 3.70 10.06 -17.40
CA GLN A 468 2.98 9.55 -16.24
C GLN A 468 2.02 8.45 -16.66
N ILE A 469 1.84 7.43 -15.80
CA ILE A 469 0.87 6.34 -16.03
C ILE A 469 -0.52 6.81 -15.61
N MET A 470 -1.51 6.61 -16.48
CA MET A 470 -2.93 6.76 -16.21
C MET A 470 -3.59 5.39 -16.33
N ILE A 471 -4.14 4.87 -15.24
CA ILE A 471 -4.86 3.60 -15.22
C ILE A 471 -6.30 3.87 -15.65
N THR A 472 -6.83 3.03 -16.54
CA THR A 472 -8.22 3.13 -17.03
C THR A 472 -9.09 1.99 -16.50
N GLY A 473 -8.51 0.83 -16.16
CA GLY A 473 -9.26 -0.28 -15.59
C GLY A 473 -8.47 -1.58 -15.51
N ARG A 474 -9.18 -2.69 -15.25
CA ARG A 474 -8.62 -4.04 -15.22
C ARG A 474 -9.03 -4.85 -16.43
N LYS A 475 -8.08 -5.52 -17.09
CA LYS A 475 -8.29 -6.40 -18.26
C LYS A 475 -9.46 -7.37 -18.06
N LYS A 476 -9.51 -8.03 -16.91
CA LYS A 476 -10.55 -9.01 -16.57
C LYS A 476 -11.93 -8.43 -16.28
N ASN A 477 -12.02 -7.12 -16.05
CA ASN A 477 -13.27 -6.43 -15.71
C ASN A 477 -13.84 -5.68 -16.93
N ILE A 478 -13.12 -5.65 -18.06
CA ILE A 478 -13.58 -4.96 -19.27
C ILE A 478 -14.90 -5.56 -19.72
N ILE A 479 -15.90 -4.71 -19.91
CA ILE A 479 -17.19 -5.06 -20.51
C ILE A 479 -17.10 -4.75 -21.99
N ILE A 480 -17.33 -5.73 -22.85
CA ILE A 480 -17.35 -5.56 -24.29
C ILE A 480 -18.80 -5.54 -24.74
N LEU A 481 -19.33 -4.35 -25.02
CA LEU A 481 -20.70 -4.20 -25.49
C LEU A 481 -20.90 -4.82 -26.89
N GLY A 482 -22.14 -5.14 -27.22
CA GLY A 482 -22.50 -5.71 -28.51
C GLY A 482 -22.09 -4.88 -29.76
N ASN A 483 -21.79 -3.59 -29.56
CA ASN A 483 -21.24 -2.69 -30.58
C ASN A 483 -19.69 -2.70 -30.67
N GLY A 484 -19.01 -3.61 -29.94
CA GLY A 484 -17.55 -3.74 -29.91
C GLY A 484 -16.82 -2.67 -29.09
N LYS A 485 -17.52 -1.83 -28.32
CA LYS A 485 -16.89 -0.82 -27.46
C LYS A 485 -16.48 -1.41 -26.12
N ASN A 486 -15.24 -1.12 -25.72
CA ASN A 486 -14.73 -1.48 -24.40
C ASN A 486 -15.19 -0.47 -23.36
N ILE A 487 -15.79 -0.99 -22.28
CA ILE A 487 -16.15 -0.21 -21.09
C ILE A 487 -15.24 -0.66 -19.96
N TYR A 488 -14.66 0.30 -19.27
CA TYR A 488 -13.91 0.08 -18.02
C TYR A 488 -14.81 0.44 -16.85
N PRO A 489 -15.35 -0.57 -16.12
CA PRO A 489 -16.30 -0.32 -15.03
C PRO A 489 -15.75 0.64 -13.99
N GLU A 490 -14.46 0.54 -13.70
CA GLU A 490 -13.78 1.35 -12.68
C GLU A 490 -13.85 2.86 -13.00
N GLU A 491 -13.82 3.24 -14.28
CA GLU A 491 -14.00 4.62 -14.70
C GLU A 491 -15.39 5.14 -14.30
N LEU A 492 -16.44 4.37 -14.57
CA LEU A 492 -17.81 4.76 -14.24
C LEU A 492 -18.04 4.77 -12.72
N GLU A 493 -17.46 3.79 -12.03
CA GLU A 493 -17.52 3.66 -10.58
C GLU A 493 -16.88 4.87 -9.87
N GLU A 494 -15.82 5.45 -10.43
CA GLU A 494 -15.22 6.67 -9.92
C GLU A 494 -16.20 7.85 -10.00
N TYR A 495 -16.87 8.04 -11.13
CA TYR A 495 -17.86 9.11 -11.28
C TYR A 495 -19.05 8.93 -10.33
N ILE A 496 -19.58 7.71 -10.22
CA ILE A 496 -20.73 7.39 -9.35
C ILE A 496 -20.33 7.49 -7.87
N GLY A 497 -19.11 7.08 -7.51
CA GLY A 497 -18.56 7.21 -6.17
C GLY A 497 -18.43 8.65 -5.67
N ASN A 498 -18.45 9.65 -6.56
CA ASN A 498 -18.48 11.07 -6.18
C ASN A 498 -19.85 11.55 -5.71
N ILE A 499 -20.92 10.76 -5.83
CA ILE A 499 -22.24 11.08 -5.28
C ILE A 499 -22.13 10.99 -3.73
N PRO A 500 -22.43 12.07 -2.98
CA PRO A 500 -22.06 12.18 -1.55
C PRO A 500 -22.59 11.07 -0.64
N TYR A 501 -23.76 10.52 -0.96
CA TYR A 501 -24.44 9.48 -0.17
C TYR A 501 -24.19 8.06 -0.68
N VAL A 502 -23.40 7.87 -1.75
CA VAL A 502 -22.96 6.55 -2.22
C VAL A 502 -21.68 6.16 -1.47
N LEU A 503 -21.74 5.04 -0.75
CA LEU A 503 -20.60 4.49 -0.01
C LEU A 503 -19.78 3.53 -0.84
N GLU A 504 -20.49 2.65 -1.58
CA GLU A 504 -19.88 1.63 -2.43
C GLU A 504 -20.70 1.50 -3.71
N ASN A 505 -20.03 1.21 -4.81
CA ASN A 505 -20.73 0.93 -6.06
C ASN A 505 -19.94 -0.08 -6.91
N ILE A 506 -20.67 -0.85 -7.73
CA ILE A 506 -20.11 -1.74 -8.75
C ILE A 506 -20.91 -1.55 -10.03
N VAL A 507 -20.19 -1.27 -11.12
CA VAL A 507 -20.72 -1.29 -12.48
C VAL A 507 -20.40 -2.65 -13.11
N TYR A 508 -21.38 -3.22 -13.79
CA TYR A 508 -21.26 -4.53 -14.45
C TYR A 508 -22.14 -4.60 -15.70
N ALA A 509 -21.89 -5.62 -16.54
CA ALA A 509 -22.74 -5.88 -17.70
C ALA A 509 -24.08 -6.44 -17.25
N ASP A 510 -25.17 -5.80 -17.70
CA ASP A 510 -26.52 -6.34 -17.57
C ASP A 510 -26.77 -7.26 -18.78
N ARG A 511 -26.93 -8.55 -18.51
CA ARG A 511 -27.07 -9.58 -19.54
C ARG A 511 -28.54 -9.82 -19.83
N ASN A 512 -28.88 -9.85 -21.13
CA ASN A 512 -30.21 -10.27 -21.55
C ASN A 512 -30.43 -11.78 -21.35
N GLU A 513 -31.63 -12.26 -21.64
CA GLU A 513 -32.03 -13.69 -21.52
C GLU A 513 -31.13 -14.63 -22.35
N ASP A 514 -30.51 -14.13 -23.42
CA ASP A 514 -29.55 -14.84 -24.27
C ASP A 514 -28.09 -14.79 -23.74
N GLY A 515 -27.86 -14.12 -22.60
CA GLY A 515 -26.53 -13.97 -21.99
C GLY A 515 -25.62 -12.94 -22.67
N ARG A 516 -26.14 -12.11 -23.58
CA ARG A 516 -25.36 -11.04 -24.26
C ARG A 516 -25.28 -9.79 -23.39
N GLU A 517 -24.11 -9.18 -23.36
CA GLU A 517 -23.85 -7.93 -22.66
C GLU A 517 -24.36 -6.75 -23.50
N GLU A 518 -25.58 -6.31 -23.25
CA GLU A 518 -26.21 -5.23 -24.02
C GLU A 518 -26.26 -3.90 -23.28
N ASN A 519 -26.38 -3.94 -21.96
CA ASN A 519 -26.56 -2.76 -21.13
C ASN A 519 -25.60 -2.74 -19.95
N LEU A 520 -25.47 -1.57 -19.34
CA LEU A 520 -24.72 -1.39 -18.11
C LEU A 520 -25.66 -1.27 -16.92
N ALA A 521 -25.34 -1.98 -15.84
CA ALA A 521 -26.01 -1.86 -14.56
C ALA A 521 -25.03 -1.39 -13.49
N VAL A 522 -25.56 -0.70 -12.46
CA VAL A 522 -24.82 -0.36 -11.25
C VAL A 522 -25.59 -0.76 -10.02
N GLN A 523 -24.91 -1.39 -9.06
CA GLN A 523 -25.42 -1.53 -7.69
C GLN A 523 -24.69 -0.57 -6.77
N CYS A 524 -25.45 0.16 -5.94
CA CYS A 524 -24.93 1.15 -5.01
C CYS A 524 -25.34 0.81 -3.58
N VAL A 525 -24.38 0.81 -2.66
CA VAL A 525 -24.64 0.82 -1.21
C VAL A 525 -24.66 2.27 -0.75
N LEU A 526 -25.77 2.69 -0.15
CA LEU A 526 -25.96 4.06 0.30
C LEU A 526 -25.61 4.22 1.79
N ASP A 527 -25.36 5.46 2.20
CA ASP A 527 -25.18 5.80 3.59
C ASP A 527 -26.43 5.40 4.42
N PRO A 528 -26.29 4.66 5.54
CA PRO A 528 -27.42 4.21 6.34
C PRO A 528 -28.28 5.34 6.89
N GLU A 529 -27.72 6.51 7.20
CA GLU A 529 -28.49 7.67 7.67
C GLU A 529 -29.28 8.28 6.51
N TYR A 530 -28.71 8.28 5.31
CA TYR A 530 -29.40 8.71 4.10
C TYR A 530 -30.56 7.77 3.73
N LEU A 531 -30.35 6.45 3.84
CA LEU A 531 -31.42 5.45 3.60
C LEU A 531 -32.61 5.62 4.53
N LYS A 532 -32.39 6.06 5.77
CA LYS A 532 -33.48 6.31 6.75
C LYS A 532 -34.22 7.62 6.50
N SER A 533 -33.72 8.50 5.63
CA SER A 533 -34.24 9.87 5.45
C SER A 533 -35.43 9.97 4.49
N GLY A 534 -35.81 8.91 3.77
CA GLY A 534 -36.87 8.96 2.76
C GLY A 534 -37.47 7.60 2.38
N ASP A 535 -38.51 7.65 1.55
CA ASP A 535 -39.09 6.45 0.93
C ASP A 535 -38.12 5.82 -0.06
N ILE A 536 -38.06 4.49 -0.10
CA ILE A 536 -37.10 3.74 -0.94
C ILE A 536 -37.29 4.03 -2.44
N ASN A 537 -38.53 4.25 -2.90
CA ASN A 537 -38.81 4.54 -4.31
C ASN A 537 -38.35 5.96 -4.70
N GLU A 538 -38.50 6.92 -3.77
CA GLU A 538 -37.99 8.30 -3.97
C GLU A 538 -36.45 8.30 -3.97
N LEU A 539 -35.83 7.56 -3.07
CA LEU A 539 -34.36 7.41 -3.00
C LEU A 539 -33.84 6.71 -4.26
N GLN A 540 -34.53 5.69 -4.75
CA GLN A 540 -34.20 4.98 -6.00
C GLN A 540 -34.29 5.92 -7.23
N ALA A 541 -35.36 6.71 -7.33
CA ALA A 541 -35.53 7.67 -8.41
C ALA A 541 -34.46 8.77 -8.38
N LYS A 542 -34.14 9.27 -7.16
CA LYS A 542 -33.08 10.26 -6.98
C LYS A 542 -31.70 9.69 -7.32
N LEU A 543 -31.37 8.48 -6.85
CA LEU A 543 -30.10 7.84 -7.17
C LEU A 543 -29.94 7.67 -8.70
N LYS A 544 -30.99 7.22 -9.38
CA LYS A 544 -30.98 7.07 -10.85
C LYS A 544 -30.72 8.41 -11.54
N HIS A 545 -31.34 9.49 -11.08
CA HIS A 545 -31.10 10.83 -11.60
C HIS A 545 -29.65 11.28 -11.36
N ASP A 546 -29.16 11.13 -10.12
CA ASP A 546 -27.82 11.59 -9.75
C ASP A 546 -26.71 10.77 -10.44
N VAL A 547 -26.92 9.47 -10.69
CA VAL A 547 -26.03 8.63 -11.51
C VAL A 547 -26.01 9.12 -12.95
N PHE A 548 -27.18 9.44 -13.54
CA PHE A 548 -27.26 10.01 -14.88
C PHE A 548 -26.48 11.33 -14.97
N VAL A 549 -26.67 12.24 -14.03
CA VAL A 549 -25.95 13.52 -13.97
C VAL A 549 -24.44 13.32 -13.81
N ALA A 550 -24.02 12.37 -12.96
CA ALA A 550 -22.62 12.06 -12.76
C ALA A 550 -21.93 11.59 -14.06
N LEU A 551 -22.63 10.86 -14.91
CA LEU A 551 -22.11 10.29 -16.14
C LEU A 551 -22.42 11.14 -17.39
N GLU A 552 -23.17 12.26 -17.27
CA GLU A 552 -23.68 13.07 -18.40
C GLU A 552 -22.59 13.51 -19.39
N LYS A 553 -21.37 13.77 -18.90
CA LYS A 553 -20.23 14.22 -19.71
C LYS A 553 -19.53 13.10 -20.46
N LEU A 554 -19.88 11.85 -20.18
CA LEU A 554 -19.30 10.68 -20.85
C LEU A 554 -20.09 10.33 -22.11
N PRO A 555 -19.47 9.64 -23.08
CA PRO A 555 -20.16 9.16 -24.27
C PRO A 555 -21.42 8.34 -23.96
N THR A 556 -22.42 8.37 -24.82
CA THR A 556 -23.71 7.70 -24.58
C THR A 556 -23.60 6.20 -24.34
N TYR A 557 -22.64 5.52 -24.96
CA TYR A 557 -22.39 4.09 -24.73
C TYR A 557 -21.84 3.76 -23.34
N LYS A 558 -21.42 4.77 -22.56
CA LYS A 558 -20.97 4.66 -21.17
C LYS A 558 -22.07 4.98 -20.15
N GLN A 559 -23.30 5.25 -20.60
CA GLN A 559 -24.42 5.51 -19.70
C GLN A 559 -24.93 4.20 -19.08
N VAL A 560 -25.24 4.25 -17.78
CA VAL A 560 -25.79 3.12 -17.04
C VAL A 560 -27.30 3.09 -17.20
N ASN A 561 -27.84 1.95 -17.62
CA ASN A 561 -29.27 1.77 -17.89
C ASN A 561 -30.05 1.35 -16.63
N ASN A 562 -29.45 0.49 -15.81
CA ASN A 562 -30.08 -0.07 -14.62
C ASN A 562 -29.31 0.35 -13.36
N VAL A 563 -30.00 1.03 -12.44
CA VAL A 563 -29.44 1.52 -11.17
C VAL A 563 -30.18 0.87 -10.02
N ILE A 564 -29.47 0.22 -9.11
CA ILE A 564 -30.04 -0.61 -8.05
C ILE A 564 -29.46 -0.19 -6.69
N ILE A 565 -30.34 0.07 -5.72
CA ILE A 565 -29.91 0.22 -4.32
C ILE A 565 -29.68 -1.17 -3.73
N ARG A 566 -28.49 -1.39 -3.16
CA ARG A 566 -28.15 -2.60 -2.44
C ARG A 566 -28.22 -2.35 -0.94
N GLU A 567 -28.94 -3.21 -0.22
CA GLU A 567 -29.14 -3.06 1.22
C GLU A 567 -27.94 -3.51 2.06
N THR A 568 -27.13 -4.44 1.53
CA THR A 568 -25.99 -5.01 2.24
C THR A 568 -24.66 -4.60 1.58
N PRO A 569 -23.60 -4.33 2.36
CA PRO A 569 -22.27 -4.07 1.81
C PRO A 569 -21.78 -5.20 0.91
N PHE A 570 -20.93 -4.87 -0.06
CA PHE A 570 -20.30 -5.88 -0.92
C PHE A 570 -19.29 -6.72 -0.14
N VAL A 571 -19.09 -7.96 -0.60
CA VAL A 571 -18.00 -8.82 -0.10
C VAL A 571 -16.67 -8.20 -0.47
N LYS A 572 -15.75 -8.09 0.49
CA LYS A 572 -14.44 -7.46 0.30
C LYS A 572 -13.30 -8.44 0.56
N THR A 573 -12.15 -8.11 -0.02
CA THR A 573 -10.88 -8.74 0.34
C THR A 573 -10.38 -8.19 1.68
N THR A 574 -9.34 -8.80 2.25
CA THR A 574 -8.64 -8.31 3.45
C THR A 574 -8.04 -6.91 3.28
N THR A 575 -7.82 -6.48 2.02
CA THR A 575 -7.42 -5.11 1.66
C THR A 575 -8.58 -4.16 1.40
N ASN A 576 -9.81 -4.52 1.79
CA ASN A 576 -11.03 -3.72 1.57
C ASN A 576 -11.40 -3.47 0.09
N LYS A 577 -10.88 -4.27 -0.85
CA LYS A 577 -11.32 -4.22 -2.25
C LYS A 577 -12.59 -5.03 -2.43
N ILE A 578 -13.57 -4.47 -3.14
CA ILE A 578 -14.81 -5.18 -3.45
C ILE A 578 -14.50 -6.39 -4.35
N ARG A 579 -15.05 -7.54 -3.99
CA ARG A 579 -14.95 -8.77 -4.79
C ARG A 579 -16.00 -8.77 -5.90
N ARG A 580 -15.57 -9.17 -7.10
CA ARG A 580 -16.45 -9.44 -8.24
C ARG A 580 -16.51 -10.94 -8.50
N ALA A 581 -17.65 -11.43 -8.97
CA ALA A 581 -17.75 -12.79 -9.51
C ALA A 581 -16.92 -12.91 -10.80
N LYS A 582 -16.74 -14.16 -11.29
CA LYS A 582 -15.93 -14.40 -12.51
C LYS A 582 -16.45 -13.67 -13.76
N ASP A 583 -17.73 -13.39 -13.79
CA ASP A 583 -18.41 -12.68 -14.88
C ASP A 583 -18.47 -11.15 -14.67
N GLY A 584 -17.75 -10.62 -13.66
CA GLY A 584 -17.71 -9.20 -13.34
C GLY A 584 -18.89 -8.70 -12.50
N SER A 585 -19.92 -9.53 -12.25
CA SER A 585 -21.08 -9.16 -11.44
C SER A 585 -20.72 -8.99 -9.94
N PRO A 586 -21.54 -8.26 -9.16
CA PRO A 586 -21.33 -8.11 -7.72
C PRO A 586 -21.56 -9.42 -6.96
N MET A 587 -20.68 -9.68 -5.98
CA MET A 587 -20.80 -10.81 -5.03
C MET A 587 -21.53 -10.39 -3.75
#